data_ba7386c90676799b77550886c21a2ac2
#
_entry.id   ba7386c90676799b77550886c21a2ac2
#
_cell.length_a   1.000
_cell.length_b   1.000
_cell.length_c   1.000
_cell.angle_alpha   90.00
_cell.angle_beta   90.00
_cell.angle_gamma   90.00
#
_symmetry.space_group_name_H-M   'P 1'
#
loop_
_entity.id
_entity.type
_entity.pdbx_description
1 polymer ?
#
loop_
_entity_poly.entity_id
_entity_poly.type
_entity_poly.pdbx_seq_one_letter_code
_entity_poly.pdbx_strand_id
1 'polypeptide(L)'
;VVAYSNNINMDHTPIAAELQKYIDLPVNVENDANAAAFGEYIVNGGGVDNFVFIPLGTGVGGRVIIDKKIYRGSNGVAGELGHVTLVHDGVLCTCGNKGCWEAYASVTALIRQTEEAMKNNPDSAMHKVAEKEGKVSGRTAFTAAKEGDKAAEAVVKKYIEYVADGIMGMINIFQPEKVVISGGISREGEYLLTPIREYVKKYD
;
A
#
# COMPACT_ATOMS: atom_id res chain seq x y z
N VAL A 1 0.38 -19.53 -18.30
CA VAL A 1 0.22 -20.62 -17.32
C VAL A 1 0.31 -20.01 -15.93
N VAL A 2 -0.59 -20.38 -15.03
CA VAL A 2 -0.49 -20.05 -13.60
C VAL A 2 0.59 -20.94 -13.01
N ALA A 3 1.69 -20.37 -12.56
CA ALA A 3 2.78 -21.15 -11.98
C ALA A 3 2.41 -21.68 -10.58
N TYR A 4 1.74 -20.86 -9.80
CA TYR A 4 1.28 -21.17 -8.44
C TYR A 4 0.02 -20.39 -8.09
N SER A 5 -0.90 -20.99 -7.34
CA SER A 5 -2.13 -20.38 -6.86
C SER A 5 -2.38 -20.73 -5.39
N ASN A 6 -2.46 -19.70 -4.53
CA ASN A 6 -2.56 -19.89 -3.08
C ASN A 6 -3.99 -20.20 -2.61
N ASN A 7 -5.00 -19.67 -3.29
CA ASN A 7 -6.39 -19.68 -2.81
C ASN A 7 -7.32 -20.61 -3.60
N ILE A 8 -6.91 -21.04 -4.78
CA ILE A 8 -7.69 -21.90 -5.67
C ILE A 8 -6.74 -22.93 -6.32
N ASN A 9 -7.23 -24.12 -6.55
CA ASN A 9 -6.42 -25.19 -7.16
C ASN A 9 -6.28 -24.96 -8.68
N MET A 10 -5.36 -24.09 -9.08
CA MET A 10 -5.11 -23.71 -10.47
C MET A 10 -3.62 -23.77 -10.84
N ASP A 11 -2.82 -24.45 -10.06
CA ASP A 11 -1.39 -24.60 -10.31
C ASP A 11 -1.15 -25.25 -11.70
N HIS A 12 -0.20 -24.69 -12.44
CA HIS A 12 0.15 -25.10 -13.80
C HIS A 12 -0.99 -25.03 -14.83
N THR A 13 -2.11 -24.35 -14.53
CA THR A 13 -3.26 -24.23 -15.43
C THR A 13 -2.96 -23.24 -16.56
N PRO A 14 -3.11 -23.61 -17.85
CA PRO A 14 -2.92 -22.73 -18.99
C PRO A 14 -4.19 -21.88 -19.24
N ILE A 15 -4.53 -20.96 -18.33
CA ILE A 15 -5.79 -20.19 -18.32
C ILE A 15 -6.08 -19.55 -19.68
N ALA A 16 -5.09 -18.93 -20.33
CA ALA A 16 -5.31 -18.28 -21.62
C ALA A 16 -5.82 -19.28 -22.67
N ALA A 17 -5.14 -20.45 -22.77
CA ALA A 17 -5.54 -21.49 -23.73
C ALA A 17 -6.92 -22.10 -23.38
N GLU A 18 -7.22 -22.26 -22.09
CA GLU A 18 -8.54 -22.75 -21.66
C GLU A 18 -9.64 -21.77 -22.01
N LEU A 19 -9.47 -20.47 -21.75
CA LEU A 19 -10.46 -19.44 -22.10
C LEU A 19 -10.63 -19.28 -23.59
N GLN A 20 -9.56 -19.39 -24.39
CA GLN A 20 -9.63 -19.29 -25.86
C GLN A 20 -10.45 -20.41 -26.52
N LYS A 21 -10.78 -21.49 -25.82
CA LYS A 21 -11.73 -22.50 -26.29
C LYS A 21 -13.18 -21.99 -26.38
N TYR A 22 -13.49 -20.91 -25.62
CA TYR A 22 -14.84 -20.39 -25.47
C TYR A 22 -15.02 -18.98 -26.07
N ILE A 23 -13.92 -18.27 -26.31
CA ILE A 23 -13.94 -16.89 -26.82
C ILE A 23 -12.92 -16.72 -27.94
N ASP A 24 -13.33 -16.06 -29.01
CA ASP A 24 -12.46 -15.72 -30.17
C ASP A 24 -11.86 -14.32 -30.00
N LEU A 25 -11.16 -14.12 -28.89
CA LEU A 25 -10.46 -12.87 -28.56
C LEU A 25 -9.07 -13.18 -28.00
N PRO A 26 -8.09 -12.29 -28.20
CA PRO A 26 -6.79 -12.43 -27.55
C PRO A 26 -6.95 -12.44 -26.02
N VAL A 27 -6.42 -13.46 -25.36
CA VAL A 27 -6.41 -13.61 -23.90
C VAL A 27 -5.02 -13.36 -23.37
N ASN A 28 -4.84 -12.29 -22.58
CA ASN A 28 -3.62 -12.03 -21.85
C ASN A 28 -3.86 -12.29 -20.35
N VAL A 29 -2.90 -12.97 -19.72
CA VAL A 29 -2.93 -13.25 -18.28
C VAL A 29 -1.85 -12.41 -17.61
N GLU A 30 -2.25 -11.65 -16.61
CA GLU A 30 -1.36 -10.82 -15.84
C GLU A 30 -1.61 -11.02 -14.33
N ASN A 31 -0.63 -10.71 -13.51
CA ASN A 31 -0.82 -10.58 -12.07
C ASN A 31 -1.81 -9.44 -11.78
N ASP A 32 -2.70 -9.61 -10.81
CA ASP A 32 -3.76 -8.65 -10.45
C ASP A 32 -3.20 -7.28 -10.05
N ALA A 33 -2.12 -7.25 -9.26
CA ALA A 33 -1.47 -6.00 -8.85
C ALA A 33 -0.76 -5.30 -10.02
N ASN A 34 -0.19 -6.08 -10.97
CA ASN A 34 0.36 -5.51 -12.21
C ASN A 34 -0.74 -4.92 -13.08
N ALA A 35 -1.87 -5.61 -13.22
CA ALA A 35 -3.01 -5.14 -13.98
C ALA A 35 -3.59 -3.85 -13.36
N ALA A 36 -3.74 -3.81 -12.03
CA ALA A 36 -4.21 -2.63 -11.31
C ALA A 36 -3.25 -1.44 -11.48
N ALA A 37 -1.94 -1.66 -11.33
CA ALA A 37 -0.94 -0.61 -11.51
C ALA A 37 -0.90 -0.07 -12.94
N PHE A 38 -1.03 -0.96 -13.93
CA PHE A 38 -1.05 -0.54 -15.32
C PHE A 38 -2.35 0.19 -15.68
N GLY A 39 -3.48 -0.24 -15.14
CA GLY A 39 -4.75 0.48 -15.27
C GLY A 39 -4.67 1.88 -14.68
N GLU A 40 -4.13 2.04 -13.48
CA GLU A 40 -3.91 3.33 -12.83
C GLU A 40 -2.94 4.21 -13.63
N TYR A 41 -1.88 3.64 -14.17
CA TYR A 41 -0.93 4.33 -15.02
C TYR A 41 -1.59 4.86 -16.31
N ILE A 42 -2.43 4.07 -16.97
CA ILE A 42 -3.14 4.49 -18.19
C ILE A 42 -4.09 5.64 -17.88
N VAL A 43 -4.83 5.58 -16.77
CA VAL A 43 -5.87 6.57 -16.43
C VAL A 43 -5.26 7.82 -15.82
N ASN A 44 -4.34 7.67 -14.88
CA ASN A 44 -3.82 8.75 -14.03
C ASN A 44 -2.32 9.01 -14.20
N GLY A 45 -1.60 8.19 -14.97
CA GLY A 45 -0.16 8.34 -15.21
C GLY A 45 0.20 9.64 -15.91
N GLY A 46 -0.67 10.15 -16.78
CA GLY A 46 -0.44 11.41 -17.48
C GLY A 46 0.65 11.35 -18.53
N GLY A 47 1.03 10.13 -18.99
CA GLY A 47 2.02 9.93 -20.04
C GLY A 47 3.48 9.98 -19.58
N VAL A 48 3.72 9.98 -18.26
CA VAL A 48 5.09 9.91 -17.69
C VAL A 48 5.79 8.60 -18.05
N ASP A 49 7.10 8.60 -18.08
CA ASP A 49 7.88 7.42 -18.43
C ASP A 49 8.15 6.53 -17.20
N ASN A 50 8.30 7.16 -16.03
CA ASN A 50 8.63 6.48 -14.77
C ASN A 50 7.57 6.76 -13.70
N PHE A 51 6.97 5.70 -13.19
CA PHE A 51 5.81 5.77 -12.32
C PHE A 51 5.89 4.69 -11.22
N VAL A 52 5.56 5.07 -9.99
CA VAL A 52 5.46 4.12 -8.86
C VAL A 52 4.03 4.10 -8.33
N PHE A 53 3.47 2.91 -8.24
CA PHE A 53 2.13 2.65 -7.70
C PHE A 53 2.24 1.96 -6.35
N ILE A 54 1.58 2.53 -5.33
CA ILE A 54 1.64 2.07 -3.94
C ILE A 54 0.21 1.88 -3.42
N PRO A 55 -0.38 0.71 -3.55
CA PRO A 55 -1.65 0.38 -2.90
C PRO A 55 -1.43 0.12 -1.40
N LEU A 56 -2.09 0.93 -0.56
CA LEU A 56 -2.12 0.79 0.90
C LEU A 56 -3.45 0.13 1.32
N GLY A 57 -3.38 -1.13 1.63
CA GLY A 57 -4.49 -1.97 2.04
C GLY A 57 -4.15 -2.84 3.25
N THR A 58 -4.61 -4.08 3.28
CA THR A 58 -4.21 -5.09 4.29
C THR A 58 -2.70 -5.20 4.40
N GLY A 59 -2.00 -5.09 3.26
CA GLY A 59 -0.57 -4.95 3.15
C GLY A 59 -0.16 -3.64 2.46
N VAL A 60 1.13 -3.51 2.15
CA VAL A 60 1.70 -2.50 1.28
C VAL A 60 2.15 -3.18 0.01
N GLY A 61 1.41 -2.97 -1.06
CA GLY A 61 1.83 -3.40 -2.39
C GLY A 61 2.76 -2.40 -3.06
N GLY A 62 3.28 -2.80 -4.20
CA GLY A 62 4.06 -1.88 -5.02
C GLY A 62 4.20 -2.39 -6.44
N ARG A 63 4.19 -1.46 -7.37
CA ARG A 63 4.57 -1.74 -8.76
C ARG A 63 5.30 -0.54 -9.33
N VAL A 64 6.27 -0.83 -10.15
CA VAL A 64 7.13 0.16 -10.77
C VAL A 64 6.99 0.07 -12.28
N ILE A 65 6.81 1.21 -12.91
CA ILE A 65 6.81 1.37 -14.37
C ILE A 65 8.06 2.17 -14.71
N ILE A 66 8.88 1.66 -15.60
CA ILE A 66 10.11 2.27 -16.11
C ILE A 66 10.01 2.26 -17.64
N ASP A 67 10.29 3.39 -18.28
CA ASP A 67 10.19 3.57 -19.73
C ASP A 67 8.83 3.08 -20.27
N LYS A 68 7.74 3.44 -19.57
CA LYS A 68 6.34 3.07 -19.90
C LYS A 68 6.03 1.58 -19.79
N LYS A 69 6.90 0.77 -19.18
CA LYS A 69 6.74 -0.69 -19.05
C LYS A 69 6.76 -1.10 -17.60
N ILE A 70 5.91 -2.07 -17.25
CA ILE A 70 5.96 -2.67 -15.91
C ILE A 70 7.32 -3.35 -15.72
N TYR A 71 8.01 -2.93 -14.67
CA TYR A 71 9.26 -3.58 -14.25
C TYR A 71 8.95 -4.90 -13.55
N ARG A 72 9.28 -6.00 -14.18
CA ARG A 72 8.97 -7.36 -13.71
C ARG A 72 10.13 -8.04 -12.99
N GLY A 73 11.35 -7.49 -13.09
CA GLY A 73 12.56 -8.15 -12.62
C GLY A 73 12.90 -9.40 -13.46
N SER A 74 13.87 -10.15 -12.99
CA SER A 74 14.38 -11.34 -13.69
C SER A 74 13.42 -12.54 -13.69
N ASN A 75 12.55 -12.63 -12.69
CA ASN A 75 11.65 -13.78 -12.47
C ASN A 75 10.16 -13.38 -12.34
N GLY A 76 9.82 -12.14 -12.64
CA GLY A 76 8.44 -11.67 -12.67
C GLY A 76 7.86 -11.20 -11.33
N VAL A 77 8.63 -11.20 -10.24
CA VAL A 77 8.16 -10.82 -8.89
C VAL A 77 8.73 -9.50 -8.38
N ALA A 78 9.24 -8.64 -9.25
CA ALA A 78 9.69 -7.32 -8.84
C ALA A 78 8.53 -6.43 -8.37
N GLY A 79 8.86 -5.45 -7.54
CA GLY A 79 7.90 -4.47 -7.05
C GLY A 79 7.24 -4.82 -5.72
N GLU A 80 7.79 -5.78 -4.97
CA GLU A 80 7.35 -6.11 -3.61
C GLU A 80 7.85 -5.05 -2.62
N LEU A 81 7.43 -3.77 -2.83
CA LEU A 81 7.96 -2.60 -2.14
C LEU A 81 7.67 -2.62 -0.65
N GLY A 82 6.54 -3.20 -0.23
CA GLY A 82 6.16 -3.33 1.17
C GLY A 82 7.11 -4.17 2.01
N HIS A 83 7.93 -5.02 1.37
CA HIS A 83 8.88 -5.89 2.07
C HIS A 83 10.30 -5.34 2.17
N VAL A 84 10.53 -4.12 1.68
CA VAL A 84 11.77 -3.39 1.96
C VAL A 84 11.87 -3.09 3.46
N THR A 85 13.02 -3.33 4.07
CA THR A 85 13.23 -3.08 5.49
C THR A 85 13.27 -1.58 5.77
N LEU A 86 12.29 -1.09 6.53
CA LEU A 86 12.20 0.29 6.99
C LEU A 86 12.87 0.47 8.36
N VAL A 87 12.71 -0.51 9.25
CA VAL A 87 13.23 -0.45 10.62
C VAL A 87 14.02 -1.72 10.90
N HIS A 88 15.33 -1.58 11.07
CA HIS A 88 16.19 -2.72 11.39
C HIS A 88 15.74 -3.39 12.71
N ASP A 89 15.65 -4.72 12.71
CA ASP A 89 15.15 -5.55 13.84
C ASP A 89 13.76 -5.14 14.38
N GLY A 90 12.95 -4.47 13.56
CA GLY A 90 11.64 -3.97 13.92
C GLY A 90 10.55 -5.05 14.01
N VAL A 91 9.31 -4.64 13.80
CA VAL A 91 8.12 -5.50 13.89
C VAL A 91 8.20 -6.66 12.89
N LEU A 92 7.84 -7.87 13.34
CA LEU A 92 7.76 -9.05 12.50
C LEU A 92 6.70 -8.84 11.40
N CYS A 93 7.09 -9.04 10.16
CA CYS A 93 6.21 -9.01 9.00
C CYS A 93 5.66 -10.40 8.69
N THR A 94 4.51 -10.46 8.03
CA THR A 94 3.87 -11.70 7.56
C THR A 94 4.73 -12.51 6.60
N CYS A 95 5.69 -11.87 5.89
CA CYS A 95 6.67 -12.54 5.04
C CYS A 95 7.78 -13.28 5.82
N GLY A 96 7.80 -13.18 7.16
CA GLY A 96 8.82 -13.78 8.03
C GLY A 96 10.03 -12.89 8.30
N ASN A 97 10.19 -11.77 7.59
CA ASN A 97 11.25 -10.80 7.85
C ASN A 97 10.84 -9.80 8.94
N LYS A 98 11.80 -9.09 9.54
CA LYS A 98 11.55 -8.03 10.51
C LYS A 98 11.73 -6.65 9.89
N GLY A 99 10.87 -5.72 10.31
CA GLY A 99 11.02 -4.30 9.98
C GLY A 99 10.60 -3.90 8.57
N CYS A 100 9.87 -4.75 7.84
CA CYS A 100 9.33 -4.41 6.53
C CYS A 100 8.45 -3.16 6.59
N TRP A 101 8.48 -2.34 5.57
CA TRP A 101 7.63 -1.15 5.44
C TRP A 101 6.14 -1.47 5.66
N GLU A 102 5.65 -2.58 5.12
CA GLU A 102 4.29 -3.08 5.32
C GLU A 102 3.89 -3.19 6.79
N ALA A 103 4.81 -3.64 7.66
CA ALA A 103 4.54 -3.81 9.08
C ALA A 103 4.30 -2.48 9.83
N TYR A 104 4.52 -1.34 9.17
CA TYR A 104 4.34 0.01 9.72
C TYR A 104 3.33 0.85 8.94
N ALA A 105 3.24 0.69 7.63
CA ALA A 105 2.49 1.54 6.71
C ALA A 105 1.24 0.89 6.11
N SER A 106 0.97 -0.38 6.36
CA SER A 106 -0.30 -0.99 5.94
C SER A 106 -1.47 -0.52 6.80
N VAL A 107 -2.70 -0.70 6.31
CA VAL A 107 -3.91 -0.47 7.11
C VAL A 107 -3.97 -1.41 8.31
N THR A 108 -3.50 -2.65 8.17
CA THR A 108 -3.36 -3.59 9.30
C THR A 108 -2.42 -3.05 10.38
N ALA A 109 -1.29 -2.45 9.96
CA ALA A 109 -0.37 -1.80 10.88
C ALA A 109 -0.99 -0.58 11.56
N LEU A 110 -1.74 0.24 10.83
CA LEU A 110 -2.47 1.38 11.38
C LEU A 110 -3.51 0.95 12.43
N ILE A 111 -4.28 -0.11 12.17
CA ILE A 111 -5.24 -0.67 13.12
C ILE A 111 -4.51 -1.09 14.41
N ARG A 112 -3.42 -1.85 14.32
CA ARG A 112 -2.62 -2.26 15.47
C ARG A 112 -2.10 -1.06 16.27
N GLN A 113 -1.54 -0.04 15.59
CA GLN A 113 -1.05 1.19 16.22
C GLN A 113 -2.19 1.96 16.91
N THR A 114 -3.38 1.98 16.31
CA THR A 114 -4.58 2.58 16.88
C THR A 114 -5.02 1.85 18.15
N GLU A 115 -5.09 0.52 18.11
CA GLU A 115 -5.46 -0.31 19.27
C GLU A 115 -4.47 -0.15 20.43
N GLU A 116 -3.17 -0.05 20.13
CA GLU A 116 -2.13 0.21 21.12
C GLU A 116 -2.28 1.59 21.76
N ALA A 117 -2.53 2.60 20.94
CA ALA A 117 -2.78 3.96 21.44
C ALA A 117 -4.06 4.05 22.30
N MET A 118 -5.13 3.35 21.90
CA MET A 118 -6.37 3.29 22.69
C MET A 118 -6.15 2.68 24.07
N LYS A 119 -5.35 1.59 24.17
CA LYS A 119 -5.01 0.98 25.47
C LYS A 119 -4.32 1.95 26.42
N ASN A 120 -3.48 2.83 25.88
CA ASN A 120 -2.72 3.81 26.66
C ASN A 120 -3.50 5.13 26.89
N ASN A 121 -4.64 5.34 26.23
CA ASN A 121 -5.44 6.55 26.30
C ASN A 121 -6.94 6.19 26.42
N PRO A 122 -7.40 5.82 27.64
CA PRO A 122 -8.78 5.35 27.86
C PRO A 122 -9.84 6.42 27.57
N ASP A 123 -9.49 7.69 27.63
CA ASP A 123 -10.40 8.82 27.37
C ASP A 123 -10.41 9.28 25.91
N SER A 124 -9.63 8.64 25.04
CA SER A 124 -9.54 9.02 23.62
C SER A 124 -10.86 8.82 22.90
N ALA A 125 -11.18 9.76 21.99
CA ALA A 125 -12.34 9.68 21.11
C ALA A 125 -12.31 8.45 20.18
N MET A 126 -11.14 7.84 19.97
CA MET A 126 -11.01 6.59 19.18
C MET A 126 -11.91 5.47 19.70
N HIS A 127 -12.16 5.40 21.03
CA HIS A 127 -13.07 4.39 21.62
C HIS A 127 -14.50 4.58 21.13
N LYS A 128 -15.02 5.81 21.12
CA LYS A 128 -16.37 6.12 20.63
C LYS A 128 -16.51 5.86 19.14
N VAL A 129 -15.47 6.18 18.36
CA VAL A 129 -15.46 5.88 16.91
C VAL A 129 -15.50 4.38 16.67
N ALA A 130 -14.66 3.60 17.36
CA ALA A 130 -14.62 2.15 17.24
C ALA A 130 -15.93 1.48 17.66
N GLU A 131 -16.56 1.95 18.75
CA GLU A 131 -17.86 1.48 19.22
C GLU A 131 -18.95 1.71 18.17
N LYS A 132 -19.01 2.92 17.60
CA LYS A 132 -19.97 3.28 16.53
C LYS A 132 -19.80 2.42 15.27
N GLU A 133 -18.57 2.07 14.90
CA GLU A 133 -18.25 1.23 13.74
C GLU A 133 -18.29 -0.28 14.05
N GLY A 134 -18.45 -0.67 15.31
CA GLY A 134 -18.44 -2.05 15.78
C GLY A 134 -17.05 -2.71 15.77
N LYS A 135 -16.00 -1.97 15.40
CA LYS A 135 -14.60 -2.42 15.36
C LYS A 135 -13.61 -1.26 15.22
N VAL A 136 -12.35 -1.50 15.59
CA VAL A 136 -11.25 -0.61 15.18
C VAL A 136 -10.95 -0.83 13.69
N SER A 137 -10.87 0.25 12.94
CA SER A 137 -10.65 0.23 11.48
C SER A 137 -9.54 1.20 11.09
N GLY A 138 -9.11 1.16 9.83
CA GLY A 138 -8.15 2.14 9.29
C GLY A 138 -8.62 3.60 9.35
N ARG A 139 -9.92 3.85 9.60
CA ARG A 139 -10.47 5.20 9.75
C ARG A 139 -10.52 5.67 11.19
N THR A 140 -10.48 4.77 12.17
CA THR A 140 -10.72 5.10 13.59
C THR A 140 -9.83 6.23 14.07
N ALA A 141 -8.50 6.12 13.88
CA ALA A 141 -7.57 7.16 14.27
C ALA A 141 -7.76 8.46 13.45
N PHE A 142 -7.97 8.35 12.13
CA PHE A 142 -8.19 9.53 11.28
C PHE A 142 -9.46 10.29 11.65
N THR A 143 -10.56 9.59 11.94
CA THR A 143 -11.82 10.20 12.35
C THR A 143 -11.66 10.95 13.67
N ALA A 144 -11.09 10.31 14.70
CA ALA A 144 -10.86 10.93 16.00
C ALA A 144 -9.85 12.09 15.92
N ALA A 145 -8.79 11.98 15.09
CA ALA A 145 -7.82 13.05 14.89
C ALA A 145 -8.46 14.30 14.26
N LYS A 146 -9.36 14.13 13.30
CA LYS A 146 -10.11 15.23 12.68
C LYS A 146 -11.06 15.92 13.68
N GLU A 147 -11.46 15.22 14.74
CA GLU A 147 -12.24 15.76 15.86
C GLU A 147 -11.37 16.40 16.95
N GLY A 148 -10.04 16.41 16.77
CA GLY A 148 -9.08 17.08 17.67
C GLY A 148 -8.54 16.20 18.80
N ASP A 149 -8.73 14.87 18.74
CA ASP A 149 -8.16 13.94 19.71
C ASP A 149 -6.63 13.85 19.56
N LYS A 150 -5.90 14.20 20.62
CA LYS A 150 -4.44 14.30 20.60
C LYS A 150 -3.73 12.95 20.48
N ALA A 151 -4.29 11.89 21.06
CA ALA A 151 -3.75 10.56 20.94
C ALA A 151 -3.91 10.04 19.49
N ALA A 152 -5.06 10.29 18.88
CA ALA A 152 -5.32 9.94 17.49
C ALA A 152 -4.46 10.76 16.51
N GLU A 153 -4.28 12.07 16.76
CA GLU A 153 -3.36 12.92 15.98
C GLU A 153 -1.93 12.34 16.00
N ALA A 154 -1.46 11.87 17.16
CA ALA A 154 -0.14 11.26 17.28
C ALA A 154 -0.02 9.94 16.48
N VAL A 155 -1.05 9.09 16.50
CA VAL A 155 -1.10 7.85 15.69
C VAL A 155 -1.06 8.19 14.21
N VAL A 156 -1.91 9.10 13.74
CA VAL A 156 -1.99 9.49 12.33
C VAL A 156 -0.68 10.10 11.86
N LYS A 157 -0.09 11.01 12.66
CA LYS A 157 1.20 11.62 12.33
C LYS A 157 2.29 10.55 12.16
N LYS A 158 2.38 9.60 13.10
CA LYS A 158 3.39 8.54 13.04
C LYS A 158 3.18 7.59 11.86
N TYR A 159 1.94 7.27 11.56
CA TYR A 159 1.59 6.49 10.38
C TYR A 159 2.01 7.18 9.09
N ILE A 160 1.72 8.49 8.97
CA ILE A 160 2.11 9.30 7.80
C ILE A 160 3.64 9.34 7.64
N GLU A 161 4.38 9.48 8.74
CA GLU A 161 5.85 9.42 8.72
C GLU A 161 6.35 8.09 8.14
N TYR A 162 5.82 6.95 8.58
CA TYR A 162 6.19 5.65 8.03
C TYR A 162 5.83 5.50 6.54
N VAL A 163 4.69 6.03 6.12
CA VAL A 163 4.32 6.04 4.69
C VAL A 163 5.31 6.89 3.90
N ALA A 164 5.63 8.08 4.39
CA ALA A 164 6.53 9.02 3.74
C ALA A 164 7.98 8.49 3.66
N ASP A 165 8.49 7.86 4.73
CA ASP A 165 9.83 7.25 4.74
C ASP A 165 9.97 6.19 3.64
N GLY A 166 8.96 5.32 3.49
CA GLY A 166 8.99 4.33 2.42
C GLY A 166 8.91 4.96 1.03
N ILE A 167 8.08 6.00 0.85
CA ILE A 167 8.01 6.75 -0.41
C ILE A 167 9.35 7.40 -0.73
N MET A 168 10.03 8.01 0.25
CA MET A 168 11.38 8.55 0.06
C MET A 168 12.37 7.49 -0.40
N GLY A 169 12.31 6.29 0.18
CA GLY A 169 13.10 5.15 -0.30
C GLY A 169 12.84 4.85 -1.77
N MET A 170 11.59 4.86 -2.21
CA MET A 170 11.22 4.62 -3.61
C MET A 170 11.67 5.76 -4.53
N ILE A 171 11.56 7.01 -4.08
CA ILE A 171 12.05 8.18 -4.83
C ILE A 171 13.57 8.06 -5.04
N ASN A 172 14.31 7.76 -3.99
CA ASN A 172 15.78 7.64 -4.06
C ASN A 172 16.25 6.47 -4.95
N ILE A 173 15.47 5.39 -5.08
CA ILE A 173 15.85 4.22 -5.90
C ILE A 173 15.43 4.40 -7.36
N PHE A 174 14.23 4.91 -7.62
CA PHE A 174 13.61 4.88 -8.95
C PHE A 174 13.52 6.26 -9.61
N GLN A 175 13.65 7.35 -8.86
CA GLN A 175 13.43 8.73 -9.35
C GLN A 175 12.18 8.86 -10.24
N PRO A 176 10.99 8.41 -9.76
CA PRO A 176 9.80 8.43 -10.58
C PRO A 176 9.30 9.86 -10.81
N GLU A 177 8.76 10.13 -11.99
CA GLU A 177 8.07 11.40 -12.28
C GLU A 177 6.76 11.51 -11.51
N LYS A 178 6.18 10.36 -11.12
CA LYS A 178 4.92 10.31 -10.37
C LYS A 178 4.86 9.11 -9.43
N VAL A 179 4.42 9.37 -8.19
CA VAL A 179 4.05 8.35 -7.22
C VAL A 179 2.54 8.44 -6.98
N VAL A 180 1.85 7.32 -7.09
CA VAL A 180 0.42 7.24 -6.81
C VAL A 180 0.15 6.31 -5.63
N ILE A 181 -0.54 6.85 -4.63
CA ILE A 181 -1.04 6.11 -3.48
C ILE A 181 -2.48 5.71 -3.75
N SER A 182 -2.80 4.44 -3.56
CA SER A 182 -4.14 3.87 -3.74
C SER A 182 -4.58 3.07 -2.51
N GLY A 183 -5.74 2.43 -2.59
CA GLY A 183 -6.32 1.65 -1.49
C GLY A 183 -7.27 2.46 -0.63
N GLY A 184 -7.86 1.80 0.39
CA GLY A 184 -8.91 2.41 1.20
C GLY A 184 -8.49 3.69 1.94
N ILE A 185 -7.23 3.77 2.34
CA ILE A 185 -6.68 4.91 3.07
C ILE A 185 -6.52 6.16 2.20
N SER A 186 -6.41 6.02 0.88
CA SER A 186 -6.32 7.17 -0.03
C SER A 186 -7.57 8.08 0.00
N ARG A 187 -8.69 7.55 0.53
CA ARG A 187 -9.93 8.34 0.74
C ARG A 187 -9.77 9.44 1.79
N GLU A 188 -8.72 9.41 2.61
CA GLU A 188 -8.38 10.51 3.53
C GLU A 188 -7.95 11.78 2.79
N GLY A 189 -7.65 11.68 1.49
CA GLY A 189 -7.40 12.80 0.58
C GLY A 189 -6.23 13.67 1.04
N GLU A 190 -6.41 14.97 1.04
CA GLU A 190 -5.36 15.92 1.40
C GLU A 190 -4.92 15.82 2.88
N TYR A 191 -5.76 15.28 3.77
CA TYR A 191 -5.36 15.03 5.15
C TYR A 191 -4.21 14.01 5.26
N LEU A 192 -4.13 13.08 4.30
CA LEU A 192 -3.01 12.14 4.14
C LEU A 192 -1.91 12.72 3.23
N LEU A 193 -2.29 13.26 2.07
CA LEU A 193 -1.34 13.58 1.00
C LEU A 193 -0.52 14.85 1.29
N THR A 194 -1.13 15.87 1.88
CA THR A 194 -0.42 17.13 2.16
C THR A 194 0.78 16.92 3.08
N PRO A 195 0.66 16.27 4.25
CA PRO A 195 1.83 16.07 5.11
C PRO A 195 2.87 15.11 4.50
N ILE A 196 2.47 14.15 3.66
CA ILE A 196 3.43 13.32 2.90
C ILE A 196 4.23 14.20 1.94
N ARG A 197 3.59 15.09 1.18
CA ARG A 197 4.29 16.00 0.25
C ARG A 197 5.22 16.96 0.99
N GLU A 198 4.81 17.47 2.14
CA GLU A 198 5.65 18.34 2.99
C GLU A 198 6.88 17.57 3.50
N TYR A 199 6.67 16.33 3.93
CA TYR A 199 7.76 15.47 4.38
C TYR A 199 8.75 15.20 3.24
N VAL A 200 8.27 14.82 2.07
CA VAL A 200 9.11 14.58 0.88
C VAL A 200 9.92 15.82 0.54
N LYS A 201 9.27 16.99 0.40
CA LYS A 201 9.96 18.26 0.10
C LYS A 201 11.05 18.66 1.09
N LYS A 202 10.96 18.20 2.33
CA LYS A 202 11.94 18.52 3.36
C LYS A 202 13.23 17.73 3.19
N TYR A 203 13.15 16.54 2.62
CA TYR A 203 14.24 15.57 2.53
C TYR A 203 14.68 15.26 1.08
N ASP A 204 14.02 15.86 0.08
CA ASP A 204 14.34 15.75 -1.34
C ASP A 204 15.46 16.73 -1.77
#